data_47d4a68bf20fed6fe9fe8d6b5f0e5ebc
#
_entry.id   47d4a68bf20fed6fe9fe8d6b5f0e5ebc
#
_cell.length_a   1.000
_cell.length_b   1.000
_cell.length_c   1.000
_cell.angle_alpha   90.00
_cell.angle_beta   90.00
_cell.angle_gamma   90.00
#
_symmetry.space_group_name_H-M   'P 1'
#
loop_
_entity.id
_entity.type
_entity.pdbx_description
1 polymer ?
#
loop_
_entity_poly.entity_id
_entity_poly.type
_entity_poly.pdbx_seq_one_letter_code
_entity_poly.pdbx_strand_id
1 'polypeptide(L)'
;MKIVIAPDSFKECLAAEQVAKAIKRGFEKAIPSVVCSLCPVGDGGEGTVDAIRHSLDLKEKWQEVTGPFGLKEAMRYFQKGELALFEVADLIGLEKIPQEKRNPLHIQTCGIGELIRHLVDLGMKEIYIGVGGTASNDGGIGIAAALGYH
;
A
#
# COMPACT_ATOMS: atom_id res chain seq x y z
N MET A 1 -3.51 -19.04 -27.98
CA MET A 1 -4.48 -18.62 -26.94
C MET A 1 -3.87 -17.45 -26.16
N LYS A 2 -4.69 -16.43 -25.79
CA LYS A 2 -4.23 -15.33 -24.90
C LYS A 2 -4.90 -15.48 -23.54
N ILE A 3 -4.14 -15.30 -22.46
CA ILE A 3 -4.62 -15.37 -21.07
C ILE A 3 -4.18 -14.10 -20.35
N VAL A 4 -5.11 -13.42 -19.66
CA VAL A 4 -4.80 -12.35 -18.70
C VAL A 4 -4.77 -12.99 -17.31
N ILE A 5 -3.72 -12.72 -16.56
CA ILE A 5 -3.48 -13.23 -15.22
C ILE A 5 -3.53 -12.05 -14.26
N ALA A 6 -4.63 -11.90 -13.53
CA ALA A 6 -4.93 -10.77 -12.66
C ALA A 6 -5.19 -11.22 -11.21
N PRO A 7 -4.21 -11.79 -10.52
CA PRO A 7 -4.35 -12.16 -9.11
C PRO A 7 -4.11 -10.97 -8.20
N ASP A 8 -4.69 -11.05 -7.01
CA ASP A 8 -4.25 -10.29 -5.84
C ASP A 8 -3.12 -11.03 -5.09
N SER A 9 -2.59 -10.43 -4.05
CA SER A 9 -1.61 -11.04 -3.14
C SER A 9 -2.22 -12.19 -2.33
N PHE A 10 -1.38 -13.15 -1.94
CA PHE A 10 -1.73 -14.10 -0.88
C PHE A 10 -1.15 -13.58 0.43
N LYS A 11 -2.03 -13.08 1.31
CA LYS A 11 -1.65 -12.45 2.60
C LYS A 11 -0.63 -13.30 3.36
N GLU A 12 0.41 -12.65 3.86
CA GLU A 12 1.52 -13.24 4.61
C GLU A 12 2.28 -14.36 3.84
N CYS A 13 2.12 -14.46 2.50
CA CYS A 13 2.71 -15.53 1.70
C CYS A 13 3.43 -15.00 0.44
N LEU A 14 2.69 -14.43 -0.52
CA LEU A 14 3.21 -14.02 -1.82
C LEU A 14 2.59 -12.70 -2.31
N ALA A 15 3.43 -11.80 -2.79
CA ALA A 15 2.96 -10.59 -3.47
C ALA A 15 2.25 -10.92 -4.79
N ALA A 16 1.30 -10.09 -5.22
CA ALA A 16 0.47 -10.28 -6.41
C ALA A 16 1.30 -10.58 -7.68
N GLU A 17 2.43 -9.89 -7.86
CA GLU A 17 3.33 -10.12 -8.99
C GLU A 17 3.96 -11.52 -8.97
N GLN A 18 4.34 -12.01 -7.79
CA GLN A 18 4.92 -13.36 -7.64
C GLN A 18 3.88 -14.45 -7.93
N VAL A 19 2.65 -14.24 -7.47
CA VAL A 19 1.50 -15.11 -7.79
C VAL A 19 1.26 -15.13 -9.29
N ALA A 20 1.18 -13.98 -9.94
CA ALA A 20 0.98 -13.87 -11.38
C ALA A 20 2.09 -14.60 -12.17
N LYS A 21 3.36 -14.45 -11.77
CA LYS A 21 4.50 -15.16 -12.38
C LYS A 21 4.42 -16.67 -12.17
N ALA A 22 3.96 -17.14 -11.01
CA ALA A 22 3.78 -18.57 -10.74
C ALA A 22 2.69 -19.18 -11.61
N ILE A 23 1.54 -18.51 -11.72
CA ILE A 23 0.43 -18.91 -12.59
C ILE A 23 0.87 -18.96 -14.05
N LYS A 24 1.58 -17.92 -14.53
CA LYS A 24 2.13 -17.87 -15.88
C LYS A 24 2.99 -19.09 -16.19
N ARG A 25 3.95 -19.42 -15.32
CA ARG A 25 4.81 -20.62 -15.48
C ARG A 25 4.01 -21.92 -15.60
N GLY A 26 2.91 -22.03 -14.84
CA GLY A 26 2.00 -23.19 -14.94
C GLY A 26 1.35 -23.30 -16.31
N PHE A 27 0.80 -22.19 -16.82
CA PHE A 27 0.18 -22.16 -18.15
C PHE A 27 1.18 -22.44 -19.28
N GLU A 28 2.37 -21.84 -19.23
CA GLU A 28 3.42 -22.05 -20.25
C GLU A 28 3.92 -23.49 -20.31
N LYS A 29 3.92 -24.22 -19.16
CA LYS A 29 4.23 -25.66 -19.14
C LYS A 29 3.15 -26.50 -19.77
N ALA A 30 1.87 -26.16 -19.53
CA ALA A 30 0.74 -26.94 -20.02
C ALA A 30 0.40 -26.62 -21.49
N ILE A 31 0.63 -25.40 -21.92
CA ILE A 31 0.24 -24.90 -23.26
C ILE A 31 1.42 -24.08 -23.84
N PRO A 32 2.36 -24.71 -24.55
CA PRO A 32 3.58 -24.04 -25.04
C PRO A 32 3.34 -22.84 -25.96
N SER A 33 2.17 -22.73 -26.60
CA SER A 33 1.79 -21.60 -27.48
C SER A 33 0.96 -20.51 -26.80
N VAL A 34 0.83 -20.56 -25.47
CA VAL A 34 0.05 -19.55 -24.74
C VAL A 34 0.80 -18.21 -24.65
N VAL A 35 0.07 -17.13 -24.81
CA VAL A 35 0.55 -15.76 -24.53
C VAL A 35 -0.12 -15.28 -23.25
N CYS A 36 0.67 -15.08 -22.20
CA CYS A 36 0.18 -14.60 -20.91
C CYS A 36 0.50 -13.13 -20.71
N SER A 37 -0.51 -12.33 -20.38
CA SER A 37 -0.37 -10.93 -19.92
C SER A 37 -0.55 -10.90 -18.41
N LEU A 38 0.45 -10.41 -17.69
CA LEU A 38 0.38 -10.22 -16.24
C LEU A 38 -0.27 -8.87 -15.93
N CYS A 39 -1.30 -8.89 -15.09
CA CYS A 39 -2.03 -7.71 -14.66
C CYS A 39 -2.38 -7.86 -13.17
N PRO A 40 -1.37 -7.88 -12.26
CA PRO A 40 -1.63 -7.98 -10.83
C PRO A 40 -2.55 -6.85 -10.39
N VAL A 41 -3.43 -7.15 -9.45
CA VAL A 41 -4.43 -6.22 -8.89
C VAL A 41 -4.29 -6.14 -7.38
N GLY A 42 -5.00 -5.21 -6.74
CA GLY A 42 -5.09 -5.08 -5.30
C GLY A 42 -6.45 -4.51 -4.92
N ASP A 43 -6.85 -4.76 -3.68
CA ASP A 43 -8.14 -4.37 -3.10
C ASP A 43 -8.10 -3.05 -2.28
N GLY A 44 -6.98 -2.32 -2.38
CA GLY A 44 -6.71 -1.12 -1.56
C GLY A 44 -5.94 -1.43 -0.27
N GLY A 45 -5.62 -2.69 -0.02
CA GLY A 45 -4.76 -3.13 1.07
C GLY A 45 -3.30 -3.22 0.66
N GLU A 46 -2.53 -3.95 1.45
CA GLU A 46 -1.10 -4.17 1.24
C GLU A 46 -0.78 -4.68 -0.16
N GLY A 47 0.21 -4.04 -0.81
CA GLY A 47 0.71 -4.42 -2.13
C GLY A 47 -0.11 -3.92 -3.32
N THR A 48 -1.21 -3.18 -3.09
CA THR A 48 -2.01 -2.57 -4.15
C THR A 48 -1.19 -1.60 -4.98
N VAL A 49 -0.43 -0.70 -4.31
CA VAL A 49 0.42 0.28 -5.01
C VAL A 49 1.56 -0.41 -5.76
N ASP A 50 2.16 -1.44 -5.16
CA ASP A 50 3.19 -2.23 -5.83
C ASP A 50 2.67 -2.95 -7.09
N ALA A 51 1.40 -3.37 -7.10
CA ALA A 51 0.76 -3.97 -8.26
C ALA A 51 0.63 -2.98 -9.44
N ILE A 52 0.35 -1.71 -9.16
CA ILE A 52 0.02 -0.72 -10.19
C ILE A 52 1.16 0.27 -10.50
N ARG A 53 2.16 0.42 -9.63
CA ARG A 53 3.21 1.45 -9.74
C ARG A 53 3.96 1.46 -11.07
N HIS A 54 4.23 0.28 -11.63
CA HIS A 54 4.94 0.16 -12.91
C HIS A 54 4.08 0.62 -14.08
N SER A 55 2.77 0.34 -14.05
CA SER A 55 1.84 0.75 -15.09
C SER A 55 1.64 2.28 -15.12
N LEU A 56 1.76 2.92 -13.96
CA LEU A 56 1.60 4.36 -13.80
C LEU A 56 2.92 5.14 -13.85
N ASP A 57 4.07 4.47 -13.93
CA ASP A 57 5.41 5.10 -13.87
C ASP A 57 5.57 5.98 -12.62
N LEU A 58 5.22 5.44 -11.46
CA LEU A 58 5.31 6.12 -10.18
C LEU A 58 6.73 6.05 -9.61
N LYS A 59 7.21 7.15 -9.04
CA LYS A 59 8.52 7.23 -8.35
C LYS A 59 8.32 7.07 -6.87
N GLU A 60 9.04 6.14 -6.29
CA GLU A 60 9.05 5.91 -4.83
C GLU A 60 9.74 7.05 -4.10
N LYS A 61 9.15 7.47 -2.99
CA LYS A 61 9.61 8.51 -2.06
C LYS A 61 9.38 8.05 -0.63
N TRP A 62 10.08 8.68 0.30
CA TRP A 62 10.00 8.39 1.72
C TRP A 62 9.84 9.67 2.52
N GLN A 63 9.00 9.62 3.56
CA GLN A 63 8.81 10.69 4.52
C GLN A 63 8.88 10.13 5.94
N GLU A 64 9.59 10.83 6.82
CA GLU A 64 9.59 10.53 8.24
C GLU A 64 8.29 11.04 8.88
N VAL A 65 7.57 10.14 9.54
CA VAL A 65 6.28 10.39 10.18
C VAL A 65 6.24 9.75 11.56
N THR A 66 5.22 10.07 12.35
CA THR A 66 4.98 9.40 13.63
C THR A 66 4.41 8.01 13.38
N GLY A 67 5.13 6.97 13.79
CA GLY A 67 4.73 5.57 13.70
C GLY A 67 3.60 5.21 14.65
N PRO A 68 3.09 3.96 14.56
CA PRO A 68 1.92 3.48 15.29
C PRO A 68 2.03 3.60 16.81
N PHE A 69 3.25 3.62 17.34
CA PHE A 69 3.55 3.68 18.78
C PHE A 69 4.22 4.99 19.22
N GLY A 70 4.13 6.04 18.40
CA GLY A 70 4.64 7.37 18.73
C GLY A 70 6.13 7.62 18.41
N LEU A 71 6.87 6.61 17.93
CA LEU A 71 8.24 6.78 17.47
C LEU A 71 8.25 7.23 16.00
N LYS A 72 9.33 7.94 15.58
CA LYS A 72 9.48 8.31 14.18
C LYS A 72 9.85 7.10 13.33
N GLU A 73 9.15 6.96 12.21
CA GLU A 73 9.34 5.89 11.23
C GLU A 73 9.30 6.46 9.81
N ALA A 74 10.04 5.85 8.89
CA ALA A 74 9.98 6.20 7.48
C ALA A 74 8.78 5.51 6.82
N MET A 75 7.90 6.30 6.22
CA MET A 75 6.76 5.82 5.45
C MET A 75 6.98 6.10 3.96
N ARG A 76 6.76 5.10 3.12
CA ARG A 76 6.87 5.26 1.67
C ARG A 76 5.60 5.86 1.08
N TYR A 77 5.78 6.59 0.00
CA TYR A 77 4.71 7.00 -0.90
C TYR A 77 5.24 7.04 -2.33
N PHE A 78 4.35 7.12 -3.29
CA PHE A 78 4.69 7.14 -4.70
C PHE A 78 4.15 8.40 -5.34
N GLN A 79 4.92 8.97 -6.28
CA GLN A 79 4.61 10.26 -6.88
C GLN A 79 4.80 10.25 -8.39
N LYS A 80 3.89 10.96 -9.11
CA LYS A 80 4.05 11.34 -10.51
C LYS A 80 3.40 12.69 -10.76
N GLY A 81 4.22 13.71 -11.07
CA GLY A 81 3.73 15.08 -11.20
C GLY A 81 3.08 15.57 -9.89
N GLU A 82 1.81 15.98 -9.95
CA GLU A 82 1.02 16.45 -8.81
C GLU A 82 0.15 15.35 -8.17
N LEU A 83 0.35 14.10 -8.58
CA LEU A 83 -0.34 12.93 -8.03
C LEU A 83 0.55 12.22 -7.02
N ALA A 84 0.01 11.89 -5.85
CA ALA A 84 0.62 11.04 -4.85
C ALA A 84 -0.27 9.83 -4.54
N LEU A 85 0.38 8.71 -4.19
CA LEU A 85 -0.29 7.45 -3.89
C LEU A 85 0.44 6.75 -2.75
N PHE A 86 -0.29 6.26 -1.73
CA PHE A 86 0.30 5.47 -0.65
C PHE A 86 -0.73 4.52 -0.03
N GLU A 87 -0.24 3.55 0.74
CA GLU A 87 -1.06 2.62 1.51
C GLU A 87 -0.92 2.89 3.00
N VAL A 88 -2.04 2.93 3.72
CA VAL A 88 -2.04 3.05 5.17
C VAL A 88 -1.34 1.84 5.81
N ALA A 89 -1.44 0.68 5.18
CA ALA A 89 -0.76 -0.55 5.58
C ALA A 89 0.77 -0.45 5.57
N ASP A 90 1.37 0.47 4.81
CA ASP A 90 2.82 0.69 4.81
C ASP A 90 3.35 1.22 6.14
N LEU A 91 2.50 1.79 6.98
CA LEU A 91 2.86 2.26 8.33
C LEU A 91 2.20 1.41 9.43
N ILE A 92 0.89 1.16 9.30
CA ILE A 92 0.07 0.54 10.35
C ILE A 92 -0.64 -0.75 9.87
N GLY A 93 -0.07 -1.43 8.88
CA GLY A 93 -0.57 -2.72 8.41
C GLY A 93 -0.38 -3.84 9.44
N LEU A 94 -1.26 -4.84 9.42
CA LEU A 94 -1.18 -5.98 10.33
C LEU A 94 0.18 -6.68 10.28
N GLU A 95 0.80 -6.76 9.10
CA GLU A 95 2.12 -7.39 8.91
C GLU A 95 3.28 -6.56 9.51
N LYS A 96 3.09 -5.23 9.63
CA LYS A 96 4.07 -4.31 10.25
C LYS A 96 4.05 -4.34 11.78
N ILE A 97 2.92 -4.72 12.36
CA ILE A 97 2.73 -4.69 13.82
C ILE A 97 3.07 -6.07 14.39
N PRO A 98 4.06 -6.17 15.30
CA PRO A 98 4.37 -7.41 16.01
C PRO A 98 3.12 -7.99 16.67
N GLN A 99 2.93 -9.30 16.61
CA GLN A 99 1.70 -9.96 17.04
C GLN A 99 1.32 -9.63 18.50
N GLU A 100 2.29 -9.53 19.38
CA GLU A 100 2.13 -9.20 20.79
C GLU A 100 1.72 -7.73 21.04
N LYS A 101 1.85 -6.87 20.02
CA LYS A 101 1.48 -5.43 20.06
C LYS A 101 0.23 -5.12 19.27
N ARG A 102 -0.45 -6.10 18.70
CA ARG A 102 -1.66 -5.93 17.88
C ARG A 102 -2.89 -5.60 18.72
N ASN A 103 -2.81 -4.51 19.48
CA ASN A 103 -3.97 -3.96 20.18
C ASN A 103 -4.44 -2.71 19.44
N PRO A 104 -5.60 -2.73 18.76
CA PRO A 104 -6.07 -1.61 17.95
C PRO A 104 -6.32 -0.32 18.74
N LEU A 105 -6.51 -0.41 20.07
CA LEU A 105 -6.67 0.75 20.95
C LEU A 105 -5.37 1.52 21.19
N HIS A 106 -4.22 0.93 20.89
CA HIS A 106 -2.91 1.54 21.09
C HIS A 106 -2.18 1.88 19.80
N ILE A 107 -2.81 1.60 18.65
CA ILE A 107 -2.25 1.88 17.34
C ILE A 107 -2.87 3.15 16.79
N GLN A 108 -2.06 4.20 16.61
CA GLN A 108 -2.53 5.51 16.18
C GLN A 108 -2.30 5.76 14.69
N THR A 109 -3.15 6.61 14.11
CA THR A 109 -3.08 6.98 12.69
C THR A 109 -2.43 8.35 12.43
N CYS A 110 -1.80 8.97 13.43
CA CYS A 110 -1.25 10.33 13.34
C CYS A 110 -0.25 10.49 12.18
N GLY A 111 0.66 9.54 12.00
CA GLY A 111 1.65 9.60 10.92
C GLY A 111 1.06 9.60 9.51
N ILE A 112 -0.13 9.01 9.34
CA ILE A 112 -0.86 9.07 8.06
C ILE A 112 -1.30 10.50 7.79
N GLY A 113 -1.84 11.20 8.80
CA GLY A 113 -2.21 12.62 8.70
C GLY A 113 -0.99 13.53 8.46
N GLU A 114 0.15 13.23 9.12
CA GLU A 114 1.42 13.94 8.87
C GLU A 114 1.87 13.79 7.42
N LEU A 115 1.78 12.58 6.84
CA LEU A 115 2.11 12.36 5.43
C LEU A 115 1.15 13.12 4.51
N ILE A 116 -0.16 13.09 4.76
CA ILE A 116 -1.14 13.85 3.96
C ILE A 116 -0.79 15.35 3.99
N ARG A 117 -0.52 15.92 5.17
CA ARG A 117 -0.11 17.33 5.30
C ARG A 117 1.15 17.62 4.49
N HIS A 118 2.18 16.78 4.61
CA HIS A 118 3.41 16.91 3.85
C HIS A 118 3.15 16.91 2.33
N LEU A 119 2.30 16.03 1.84
CA LEU A 119 1.95 15.95 0.41
C LEU A 119 1.19 17.21 -0.06
N VAL A 120 0.28 17.74 0.77
CA VAL A 120 -0.40 19.00 0.48
C VAL A 120 0.58 20.16 0.43
N ASP A 121 1.52 20.24 1.39
CA ASP A 121 2.56 21.28 1.44
C ASP A 121 3.52 21.21 0.24
N LEU A 122 3.74 20.01 -0.31
CA LEU A 122 4.48 19.81 -1.58
C LEU A 122 3.67 20.20 -2.83
N GLY A 123 2.41 20.58 -2.68
CA GLY A 123 1.55 21.00 -3.79
C GLY A 123 0.92 19.84 -4.55
N MET A 124 0.82 18.64 -3.96
CA MET A 124 0.08 17.53 -4.56
C MET A 124 -1.40 17.90 -4.65
N LYS A 125 -2.00 17.68 -5.82
CA LYS A 125 -3.42 17.98 -6.09
C LYS A 125 -4.31 16.76 -6.02
N GLU A 126 -3.72 15.58 -6.24
CA GLU A 126 -4.43 14.31 -6.18
C GLU A 126 -3.68 13.38 -5.23
N ILE A 127 -4.35 12.91 -4.18
CA ILE A 127 -3.79 11.97 -3.21
C ILE A 127 -4.72 10.75 -3.15
N TYR A 128 -4.20 9.61 -3.58
CA TYR A 128 -4.89 8.32 -3.50
C TYR A 128 -4.36 7.54 -2.31
N ILE A 129 -5.27 7.01 -1.50
CA ILE A 129 -4.94 6.33 -0.25
C ILE A 129 -5.55 4.94 -0.25
N GLY A 130 -4.71 3.92 -0.22
CA GLY A 130 -5.13 2.54 0.05
C GLY A 130 -5.39 2.36 1.55
N VAL A 131 -6.60 1.97 1.95
CA VAL A 131 -7.02 1.92 3.37
C VAL A 131 -7.24 0.50 3.90
N GLY A 132 -6.99 -0.53 3.10
CA GLY A 132 -7.14 -1.93 3.51
C GLY A 132 -6.01 -2.42 4.43
N GLY A 133 -6.25 -3.52 5.16
CA GLY A 133 -5.22 -4.26 5.90
C GLY A 133 -4.66 -3.57 7.15
N THR A 134 -5.35 -2.57 7.69
CA THR A 134 -4.86 -1.78 8.85
C THR A 134 -5.06 -2.49 10.19
N ALA A 135 -4.16 -2.23 11.15
CA ALA A 135 -4.22 -2.75 12.51
C ALA A 135 -4.85 -1.76 13.51
N SER A 136 -5.20 -0.54 13.07
CA SER A 136 -5.81 0.51 13.91
C SER A 136 -7.33 0.43 13.95
N ASN A 137 -7.92 1.02 14.98
CA ASN A 137 -9.36 1.23 15.12
C ASN A 137 -9.66 2.53 15.88
N ASP A 138 -8.96 3.61 15.53
CA ASP A 138 -9.10 4.94 16.14
C ASP A 138 -10.13 5.85 15.43
N GLY A 139 -10.87 5.32 14.44
CA GLY A 139 -11.83 6.08 13.64
C GLY A 139 -11.19 7.21 12.81
N GLY A 140 -9.87 7.21 12.65
CA GLY A 140 -9.13 8.26 11.94
C GLY A 140 -8.88 9.52 12.78
N ILE A 141 -9.07 9.47 14.09
CA ILE A 141 -8.83 10.61 14.99
C ILE A 141 -7.39 11.09 14.88
N GLY A 142 -6.41 10.18 14.81
CA GLY A 142 -5.00 10.55 14.63
C GLY A 142 -4.75 11.32 13.33
N ILE A 143 -5.37 10.91 12.22
CA ILE A 143 -5.30 11.63 10.93
C ILE A 143 -5.88 13.04 11.10
N ALA A 144 -7.11 13.14 11.66
CA ALA A 144 -7.79 14.41 11.85
C ALA A 144 -6.97 15.38 12.72
N ALA A 145 -6.43 14.91 13.85
CA ALA A 145 -5.59 15.71 14.72
C ALA A 145 -4.32 16.22 14.02
N ALA A 146 -3.64 15.37 13.26
CA ALA A 146 -2.45 15.77 12.49
C ALA A 146 -2.77 16.80 11.40
N LEU A 147 -3.99 16.80 10.88
CA LEU A 147 -4.48 17.80 9.92
C LEU A 147 -4.99 19.09 10.58
N GLY A 148 -5.03 19.16 11.93
CA GLY A 148 -5.40 20.34 12.68
C GLY A 148 -6.86 20.43 13.09
N TYR A 149 -7.60 19.35 13.05
CA TYR A 149 -8.95 19.24 13.61
C TYR A 149 -8.87 18.96 15.12
N HIS A 150 -9.77 19.57 15.90
CA HIS A 150 -9.85 19.46 17.35
C HIS A 150 -11.24 19.00 17.79
#